data_cb474283b075b198b7ee0eb2b42a1010
#
_entry.id   cb474283b075b198b7ee0eb2b42a1010
#
_cell.length_a   1.000
_cell.length_b   1.000
_cell.length_c   1.000
_cell.angle_alpha   90.00
_cell.angle_beta   90.00
_cell.angle_gamma   90.00
#
_symmetry.space_group_name_H-M   'P 1'
#
loop_
_entity.id
_entity.type
_entity.pdbx_description
1 polymer ?
#
loop_
_entity_poly.entity_id
_entity_poly.type
_entity_poly.pdbx_seq_one_letter_code
_entity_poly.pdbx_strand_id
1 'polypeptide(L)'
;MNPPIGIISMFYARPFLAAHFPLFERMKRAGMDFVELLVPEPGELDLARTRDALRDAGLGVVLAARVNLQRDLASDDPAAHAAGIAYLEYCVDTAAALGAQIVGGPLYGAPLVFAGRAPTPAVEAQRLPRVDRVVAALRRVGGRAAAQGVRLAVEPLNRFETDFASTTAQGIELAQRVDEPAVGLLLDTFHMNMEDGDLPQAIAQAAPHLVHFQANECHRGFVGTGHVDWTGVARALTRAGYAGPITLEPFRRSEQRLGVGLAQWRAPTEDEDTPLAASAAFLRAALALARQEQA
;
A
#
# COMPACT_ATOMS: atom_id res chain seq x y z
N MET A 1 11.86 -8.38 16.68
CA MET A 1 12.34 -7.18 15.97
C MET A 1 11.18 -6.19 15.81
N ASN A 2 11.47 -4.90 15.75
CA ASN A 2 10.44 -3.89 15.45
C ASN A 2 10.15 -3.89 13.95
N PRO A 3 8.88 -3.78 13.51
CA PRO A 3 8.56 -3.49 12.12
C PRO A 3 9.32 -2.26 11.63
N PRO A 4 9.96 -2.31 10.45
CA PRO A 4 10.55 -1.12 9.85
C PRO A 4 9.45 -0.11 9.48
N ILE A 5 9.74 1.19 9.62
CA ILE A 5 8.81 2.27 9.30
C ILE A 5 9.36 3.07 8.13
N GLY A 6 8.56 3.27 7.11
CA GLY A 6 8.90 4.01 5.90
C GLY A 6 7.88 5.07 5.52
N ILE A 7 8.10 5.71 4.40
CA ILE A 7 7.26 6.77 3.83
C ILE A 7 7.01 6.51 2.36
N ILE A 8 5.79 6.78 1.89
CA ILE A 8 5.50 6.72 0.46
C ILE A 8 6.16 7.89 -0.30
N SER A 9 6.76 7.59 -1.44
CA SER A 9 7.47 8.58 -2.26
C SER A 9 6.56 9.69 -2.80
N MET A 10 5.26 9.40 -2.96
CA MET A 10 4.25 10.38 -3.39
C MET A 10 4.14 11.58 -2.45
N PHE A 11 4.50 11.42 -1.18
CA PHE A 11 4.55 12.51 -0.23
C PHE A 11 5.46 13.64 -0.71
N TYR A 12 6.53 13.30 -1.41
CA TYR A 12 7.53 14.27 -1.90
C TYR A 12 7.36 14.62 -3.37
N ALA A 13 7.20 13.61 -4.24
CA ALA A 13 7.12 13.80 -5.68
C ALA A 13 6.35 12.68 -6.40
N ARG A 14 5.67 13.04 -7.50
CA ARG A 14 4.99 12.11 -8.41
C ARG A 14 5.08 12.64 -9.85
N PRO A 15 5.78 11.95 -10.77
CA PRO A 15 6.61 10.75 -10.54
C PRO A 15 7.83 11.07 -9.68
N PHE A 16 8.40 10.04 -9.04
CA PHE A 16 9.68 10.16 -8.33
C PHE A 16 10.81 9.85 -9.31
N LEU A 17 11.64 10.85 -9.62
CA LEU A 17 12.69 10.79 -10.64
C LEU A 17 14.09 10.90 -10.01
N ALA A 18 15.14 10.66 -10.80
CA ALA A 18 16.53 10.75 -10.35
C ALA A 18 16.89 12.10 -9.72
N ALA A 19 16.28 13.20 -10.13
CA ALA A 19 16.44 14.52 -9.52
C ALA A 19 15.98 14.57 -8.05
N HIS A 20 15.15 13.61 -7.61
CA HIS A 20 14.63 13.53 -6.26
C HIS A 20 15.48 12.65 -5.33
N PHE A 21 16.56 12.00 -5.79
CA PHE A 21 17.41 11.15 -4.95
C PHE A 21 17.95 11.83 -3.69
N PRO A 22 18.27 13.15 -3.67
CA PRO A 22 18.65 13.84 -2.44
C PRO A 22 17.59 13.77 -1.32
N LEU A 23 16.32 13.50 -1.68
CA LEU A 23 15.26 13.31 -0.69
C LEU A 23 15.39 12.00 0.10
N PHE A 24 16.12 11.00 -0.39
CA PHE A 24 16.39 9.78 0.38
C PHE A 24 17.12 10.07 1.69
N GLU A 25 18.11 10.96 1.67
CA GLU A 25 18.75 11.38 2.90
C GLU A 25 17.81 12.18 3.83
N ARG A 26 16.90 12.97 3.26
CA ARG A 26 15.88 13.68 4.04
C ARG A 26 14.94 12.69 4.72
N MET A 27 14.47 11.64 4.00
CA MET A 27 13.67 10.56 4.56
C MET A 27 14.43 9.85 5.69
N LYS A 28 15.71 9.54 5.48
CA LYS A 28 16.54 8.88 6.51
C LYS A 28 16.67 9.74 7.77
N ARG A 29 16.92 11.06 7.63
CA ARG A 29 16.98 11.99 8.75
C ARG A 29 15.66 12.11 9.50
N ALA A 30 14.52 12.00 8.81
CA ALA A 30 13.20 11.92 9.43
C ALA A 30 12.92 10.58 10.13
N GLY A 31 13.91 9.68 10.15
CA GLY A 31 13.83 8.40 10.86
C GLY A 31 13.20 7.26 10.05
N MET A 32 13.13 7.36 8.73
CA MET A 32 12.60 6.28 7.90
C MET A 32 13.63 5.16 7.73
N ASP A 33 13.15 3.92 7.72
CA ASP A 33 13.95 2.73 7.46
C ASP A 33 13.91 2.33 5.99
N PHE A 34 12.83 2.69 5.28
CA PHE A 34 12.64 2.41 3.85
C PHE A 34 11.77 3.49 3.19
N VAL A 35 11.73 3.47 1.87
CA VAL A 35 10.77 4.23 1.07
C VAL A 35 9.81 3.26 0.35
N GLU A 36 8.51 3.57 0.35
CA GLU A 36 7.56 2.95 -0.56
C GLU A 36 7.54 3.76 -1.86
N LEU A 37 8.23 3.23 -2.86
CA LEU A 37 8.43 3.91 -4.13
C LEU A 37 7.31 3.52 -5.11
N LEU A 38 6.65 4.51 -5.70
CA LEU A 38 5.78 4.23 -6.85
C LEU A 38 6.60 3.55 -7.94
N VAL A 39 6.10 2.42 -8.46
CA VAL A 39 6.75 1.71 -9.57
C VAL A 39 7.01 2.68 -10.71
N PRO A 40 8.27 2.90 -11.12
CA PRO A 40 8.56 3.80 -12.23
C PRO A 40 8.01 3.22 -13.55
N GLU A 41 7.55 4.09 -14.45
CA GLU A 41 7.29 3.64 -15.81
C GLU A 41 8.63 3.30 -16.51
N PRO A 42 8.60 2.44 -17.53
CA PRO A 42 9.81 2.13 -18.29
C PRO A 42 10.54 3.39 -18.76
N GLY A 43 11.81 3.54 -18.36
CA GLY A 43 12.64 4.69 -18.70
C GLY A 43 12.54 5.90 -17.75
N GLU A 44 11.64 5.92 -16.78
CA GLU A 44 11.58 7.00 -15.76
C GLU A 44 12.79 6.98 -14.82
N LEU A 45 13.28 5.78 -14.46
CA LEU A 45 14.42 5.59 -13.57
C LEU A 45 15.39 4.54 -14.11
N ASP A 46 16.68 4.79 -13.96
CA ASP A 46 17.70 3.76 -14.02
C ASP A 46 17.66 2.97 -12.70
N LEU A 47 17.26 1.70 -12.78
CA LEU A 47 17.04 0.85 -11.61
C LEU A 47 18.34 0.56 -10.85
N ALA A 48 19.47 0.38 -11.55
CA ALA A 48 20.76 0.13 -10.92
C ALA A 48 21.20 1.36 -10.12
N ARG A 49 21.14 2.54 -10.73
CA ARG A 49 21.44 3.81 -10.07
C ARG A 49 20.50 4.11 -8.91
N THR A 50 19.21 3.77 -9.06
CA THR A 50 18.22 3.95 -8.00
C THR A 50 18.53 3.06 -6.80
N ARG A 51 18.84 1.79 -7.04
CA ARG A 51 19.25 0.84 -6.00
C ARG A 51 20.51 1.32 -5.27
N ASP A 52 21.50 1.83 -6.01
CA ASP A 52 22.73 2.36 -5.42
C ASP A 52 22.44 3.58 -4.55
N ALA A 53 21.61 4.52 -5.00
CA ALA A 53 21.20 5.69 -4.22
C ALA A 53 20.44 5.33 -2.94
N LEU A 54 19.57 4.34 -2.98
CA LEU A 54 18.87 3.79 -1.81
C LEU A 54 19.85 3.19 -0.80
N ARG A 55 20.76 2.34 -1.29
CA ARG A 55 21.81 1.72 -0.47
C ARG A 55 22.69 2.79 0.21
N ASP A 56 23.15 3.78 -0.55
CA ASP A 56 24.03 4.83 -0.05
C ASP A 56 23.33 5.70 1.01
N ALA A 57 22.01 5.91 0.89
CA ALA A 57 21.18 6.54 1.91
C ALA A 57 20.84 5.62 3.10
N GLY A 58 21.12 4.32 3.03
CA GLY A 58 20.76 3.34 4.05
C GLY A 58 19.26 3.12 4.18
N LEU A 59 18.52 3.17 3.06
CA LEU A 59 17.09 2.93 2.98
C LEU A 59 16.79 1.60 2.28
N GLY A 60 15.85 0.83 2.87
CA GLY A 60 15.16 -0.24 2.15
C GLY A 60 14.16 0.31 1.14
N VAL A 61 13.52 -0.58 0.38
CA VAL A 61 12.50 -0.21 -0.60
C VAL A 61 11.35 -1.21 -0.61
N VAL A 62 10.14 -0.70 -0.72
CA VAL A 62 8.88 -1.39 -1.05
C VAL A 62 8.31 -0.70 -2.28
N LEU A 63 7.56 -1.39 -3.11
CA LEU A 63 6.97 -0.79 -4.31
C LEU A 63 5.45 -0.67 -4.19
N ALA A 64 4.90 0.45 -4.68
CA ALA A 64 3.48 0.67 -4.88
C ALA A 64 3.14 0.71 -6.37
N ALA A 65 2.22 -0.17 -6.80
CA ALA A 65 1.80 -0.27 -8.19
C ALA A 65 0.92 0.91 -8.61
N ARG A 66 1.03 1.32 -9.88
CA ARG A 66 0.24 2.40 -10.50
C ARG A 66 -0.76 1.81 -11.50
N VAL A 67 -1.79 1.13 -11.02
CA VAL A 67 -2.86 0.62 -11.89
C VAL A 67 -3.73 1.75 -12.44
N ASN A 68 -4.31 1.55 -13.60
CA ASN A 68 -5.20 2.52 -14.27
C ASN A 68 -6.13 1.77 -15.24
N LEU A 69 -7.06 2.49 -15.90
CA LEU A 69 -8.05 1.91 -16.82
C LEU A 69 -7.45 1.11 -17.99
N GLN A 70 -6.25 1.44 -18.44
CA GLN A 70 -5.59 0.74 -19.55
C GLN A 70 -4.84 -0.52 -19.09
N ARG A 71 -4.70 -0.73 -17.77
CA ARG A 71 -4.03 -1.88 -17.15
C ARG A 71 -4.76 -2.28 -15.87
N ASP A 72 -5.87 -2.99 -16.05
CA ASP A 72 -6.87 -3.29 -15.02
C ASP A 72 -7.24 -4.78 -15.07
N LEU A 73 -6.90 -5.53 -14.00
CA LEU A 73 -7.18 -6.96 -13.94
C LEU A 73 -8.67 -7.28 -13.87
N ALA A 74 -9.49 -6.36 -13.36
CA ALA A 74 -10.93 -6.54 -13.25
C ALA A 74 -11.67 -6.23 -14.56
N SER A 75 -11.00 -5.57 -15.52
CA SER A 75 -11.62 -5.16 -16.79
C SER A 75 -12.19 -6.34 -17.59
N ASP A 76 -13.33 -6.13 -18.23
CA ASP A 76 -13.90 -7.03 -19.24
C ASP A 76 -13.33 -6.81 -20.64
N ASP A 77 -12.61 -5.70 -20.87
CA ASP A 77 -11.78 -5.50 -22.06
C ASP A 77 -10.54 -6.41 -21.99
N PRO A 78 -10.42 -7.40 -22.90
CA PRO A 78 -9.28 -8.32 -22.91
C PRO A 78 -7.93 -7.61 -23.07
N ALA A 79 -7.87 -6.45 -23.73
CA ALA A 79 -6.63 -5.70 -23.91
C ALA A 79 -6.19 -5.05 -22.60
N ALA A 80 -7.10 -4.39 -21.89
CA ALA A 80 -6.83 -3.78 -20.59
C ALA A 80 -6.46 -4.84 -19.53
N HIS A 81 -7.16 -6.00 -19.52
CA HIS A 81 -6.86 -7.12 -18.64
C HIS A 81 -5.45 -7.69 -18.91
N ALA A 82 -5.11 -7.96 -20.17
CA ALA A 82 -3.79 -8.47 -20.54
C ALA A 82 -2.67 -7.46 -20.22
N ALA A 83 -2.90 -6.18 -20.45
CA ALA A 83 -1.97 -5.10 -20.09
C ALA A 83 -1.80 -4.99 -18.55
N GLY A 84 -2.86 -5.23 -17.77
CA GLY A 84 -2.81 -5.31 -16.30
C GLY A 84 -1.88 -6.43 -15.83
N ILE A 85 -2.00 -7.62 -16.40
CA ILE A 85 -1.12 -8.76 -16.09
C ILE A 85 0.34 -8.41 -16.44
N ALA A 86 0.58 -7.92 -17.65
CA ALA A 86 1.93 -7.57 -18.09
C ALA A 86 2.55 -6.47 -17.21
N TYR A 87 1.75 -5.51 -16.78
CA TYR A 87 2.19 -4.46 -15.87
C TYR A 87 2.56 -5.01 -14.48
N LEU A 88 1.78 -5.90 -13.89
CA LEU A 88 2.14 -6.49 -12.61
C LEU A 88 3.37 -7.42 -12.73
N GLU A 89 3.54 -8.13 -13.84
CA GLU A 89 4.76 -8.88 -14.12
C GLU A 89 5.98 -7.93 -14.19
N TYR A 90 5.85 -6.76 -14.84
CA TYR A 90 6.87 -5.71 -14.85
C TYR A 90 7.12 -5.14 -13.43
N CYS A 91 6.09 -4.96 -12.60
CA CYS A 91 6.26 -4.53 -11.21
C CYS A 91 7.10 -5.53 -10.40
N VAL A 92 6.86 -6.83 -10.59
CA VAL A 92 7.63 -7.91 -9.94
C VAL A 92 9.09 -7.87 -10.38
N ASP A 93 9.36 -7.74 -11.69
CA ASP A 93 10.72 -7.65 -12.22
C ASP A 93 11.46 -6.40 -11.71
N THR A 94 10.76 -5.28 -11.64
CA THR A 94 11.27 -4.02 -11.10
C THR A 94 11.59 -4.16 -9.61
N ALA A 95 10.72 -4.83 -8.84
CA ALA A 95 10.95 -5.11 -7.43
C ALA A 95 12.23 -5.94 -7.23
N ALA A 96 12.38 -7.03 -7.95
CA ALA A 96 13.58 -7.86 -7.90
C ALA A 96 14.84 -7.08 -8.26
N ALA A 97 14.80 -6.24 -9.31
CA ALA A 97 15.92 -5.41 -9.74
C ALA A 97 16.34 -4.37 -8.70
N LEU A 98 15.39 -3.82 -7.94
CA LEU A 98 15.65 -2.86 -6.87
C LEU A 98 15.97 -3.52 -5.53
N GLY A 99 15.78 -4.83 -5.38
CA GLY A 99 15.91 -5.55 -4.11
C GLY A 99 14.70 -5.38 -3.19
N ALA A 100 13.55 -4.95 -3.73
CA ALA A 100 12.28 -4.90 -3.01
C ALA A 100 11.64 -6.29 -2.95
N GLN A 101 11.04 -6.62 -1.80
CA GLN A 101 10.36 -7.90 -1.59
C GLN A 101 8.84 -7.78 -1.65
N ILE A 102 8.29 -6.58 -1.80
CA ILE A 102 6.84 -6.33 -1.78
C ILE A 102 6.48 -5.36 -2.91
N VAL A 103 5.38 -5.69 -3.59
CA VAL A 103 4.63 -4.80 -4.48
C VAL A 103 3.21 -4.69 -3.92
N GLY A 104 2.82 -3.49 -3.46
CA GLY A 104 1.53 -3.22 -2.85
C GLY A 104 0.61 -2.35 -3.71
N GLY A 105 -0.63 -2.19 -3.26
CA GLY A 105 -1.64 -1.31 -3.81
C GLY A 105 -2.93 -2.02 -4.24
N PRO A 106 -3.88 -1.32 -4.89
CA PRO A 106 -5.13 -1.88 -5.42
C PRO A 106 -4.86 -2.69 -6.70
N LEU A 107 -4.14 -3.82 -6.54
CA LEU A 107 -3.61 -4.62 -7.66
C LEU A 107 -4.71 -5.23 -8.56
N TYR A 108 -5.97 -5.19 -8.13
CA TYR A 108 -7.12 -5.71 -8.86
C TYR A 108 -7.62 -4.79 -9.98
N GLY A 109 -7.44 -3.48 -9.86
CA GLY A 109 -7.99 -2.56 -10.84
C GLY A 109 -7.81 -1.09 -10.50
N ALA A 110 -8.22 -0.24 -11.43
CA ALA A 110 -8.09 1.20 -11.31
C ALA A 110 -8.96 1.75 -10.16
N PRO A 111 -8.41 2.55 -9.25
CA PRO A 111 -9.21 3.27 -8.26
C PRO A 111 -10.11 4.32 -8.93
N LEU A 112 -11.19 4.71 -8.24
CA LEU A 112 -12.20 5.68 -8.68
C LEU A 112 -13.01 5.22 -9.91
N VAL A 113 -13.03 3.92 -10.19
CA VAL A 113 -13.83 3.29 -11.25
C VAL A 113 -14.88 2.39 -10.59
N PHE A 114 -16.12 2.52 -11.01
CA PHE A 114 -17.26 1.84 -10.40
C PHE A 114 -18.13 1.17 -11.47
N ALA A 115 -18.55 -0.09 -11.23
CA ALA A 115 -19.60 -0.73 -12.01
C ALA A 115 -21.00 -0.20 -11.62
N GLY A 116 -21.14 0.24 -10.37
CA GLY A 116 -22.32 0.90 -9.83
C GLY A 116 -22.12 1.22 -8.36
N ARG A 117 -22.75 2.28 -7.88
CA ARG A 117 -22.53 2.75 -6.50
C ARG A 117 -23.47 2.11 -5.47
N ALA A 118 -24.58 1.53 -5.92
CA ALA A 118 -25.51 0.87 -5.02
C ALA A 118 -25.23 -0.64 -4.98
N PRO A 119 -25.12 -1.28 -3.83
CA PRO A 119 -24.93 -2.73 -3.70
C PRO A 119 -26.25 -3.48 -3.97
N THR A 120 -26.74 -3.38 -5.20
CA THR A 120 -27.92 -4.12 -5.65
C THR A 120 -27.54 -5.52 -6.11
N PRO A 121 -28.48 -6.49 -6.12
CA PRO A 121 -28.20 -7.83 -6.66
C PRO A 121 -27.61 -7.82 -8.08
N ALA A 122 -28.01 -6.85 -8.92
CA ALA A 122 -27.47 -6.71 -10.28
C ALA A 122 -26.00 -6.27 -10.26
N VAL A 123 -25.61 -5.35 -9.39
CA VAL A 123 -24.21 -4.91 -9.22
C VAL A 123 -23.36 -6.03 -8.65
N GLU A 124 -23.86 -6.77 -7.65
CA GLU A 124 -23.17 -7.95 -7.10
C GLU A 124 -22.98 -9.05 -8.15
N ALA A 125 -23.98 -9.30 -9.00
CA ALA A 125 -23.85 -10.26 -10.10
C ALA A 125 -22.77 -9.86 -11.12
N GLN A 126 -22.54 -8.55 -11.32
CA GLN A 126 -21.45 -8.05 -12.16
C GLN A 126 -20.09 -8.13 -11.46
N ARG A 127 -20.05 -8.07 -10.14
CA ARG A 127 -18.81 -8.14 -9.35
C ARG A 127 -18.16 -9.53 -9.46
N LEU A 128 -18.91 -10.61 -9.41
CA LEU A 128 -18.37 -11.98 -9.42
C LEU A 128 -17.46 -12.30 -10.61
N PRO A 129 -17.83 -12.04 -11.88
CA PRO A 129 -16.94 -12.25 -13.02
C PRO A 129 -15.66 -11.41 -12.97
N ARG A 130 -15.72 -10.19 -12.39
CA ARG A 130 -14.54 -9.34 -12.16
C ARG A 130 -13.59 -9.99 -11.17
N VAL A 131 -14.12 -10.51 -10.07
CA VAL A 131 -13.33 -11.22 -9.05
C VAL A 131 -12.67 -12.47 -9.65
N ASP A 132 -13.38 -13.25 -10.46
CA ASP A 132 -12.81 -14.44 -11.12
C ASP A 132 -11.63 -14.10 -12.02
N ARG A 133 -11.74 -13.02 -12.81
CA ARG A 133 -10.61 -12.54 -13.65
C ARG A 133 -9.41 -12.13 -12.80
N VAL A 134 -9.64 -11.37 -11.73
CA VAL A 134 -8.59 -10.93 -10.81
C VAL A 134 -7.91 -12.11 -10.12
N VAL A 135 -8.68 -13.07 -9.62
CA VAL A 135 -8.15 -14.29 -8.97
C VAL A 135 -7.22 -15.05 -9.91
N ALA A 136 -7.65 -15.28 -11.16
CA ALA A 136 -6.84 -16.00 -12.16
C ALA A 136 -5.53 -15.24 -12.47
N ALA A 137 -5.63 -13.91 -12.65
CA ALA A 137 -4.48 -13.06 -12.95
C ALA A 137 -3.49 -12.98 -11.77
N LEU A 138 -3.97 -12.74 -10.55
CA LEU A 138 -3.13 -12.66 -9.36
C LEU A 138 -2.45 -13.99 -9.04
N ARG A 139 -3.12 -15.13 -9.24
CA ARG A 139 -2.50 -16.45 -9.11
C ARG A 139 -1.34 -16.63 -10.08
N ARG A 140 -1.53 -16.24 -11.34
CA ARG A 140 -0.49 -16.30 -12.36
C ARG A 140 0.72 -15.41 -12.01
N VAL A 141 0.46 -14.13 -11.69
CA VAL A 141 1.53 -13.17 -11.36
C VAL A 141 2.19 -13.54 -10.03
N GLY A 142 1.41 -14.07 -9.07
CA GLY A 142 1.89 -14.55 -7.78
C GLY A 142 2.91 -15.66 -7.91
N GLY A 143 2.69 -16.63 -8.81
CA GLY A 143 3.68 -17.66 -9.11
C GLY A 143 5.00 -17.10 -9.66
N ARG A 144 4.94 -16.03 -10.51
CA ARG A 144 6.13 -15.29 -10.95
C ARG A 144 6.81 -14.56 -9.80
N ALA A 145 6.04 -13.93 -8.93
CA ALA A 145 6.54 -13.20 -7.77
C ALA A 145 7.26 -14.14 -6.80
N ALA A 146 6.66 -15.30 -6.50
CA ALA A 146 7.27 -16.34 -5.67
C ALA A 146 8.65 -16.78 -6.20
N ALA A 147 8.77 -16.99 -7.51
CA ALA A 147 10.02 -17.39 -8.14
C ALA A 147 11.14 -16.33 -8.02
N GLN A 148 10.80 -15.08 -7.77
CA GLN A 148 11.73 -13.95 -7.59
C GLN A 148 11.87 -13.50 -6.13
N GLY A 149 11.23 -14.19 -5.18
CA GLY A 149 11.23 -13.79 -3.76
C GLY A 149 10.45 -12.51 -3.48
N VAL A 150 9.50 -12.15 -4.35
CA VAL A 150 8.62 -10.99 -4.22
C VAL A 150 7.24 -11.44 -3.76
N ARG A 151 6.56 -10.61 -2.96
CA ARG A 151 5.17 -10.79 -2.55
C ARG A 151 4.30 -9.66 -3.11
N LEU A 152 3.09 -10.02 -3.50
CA LEU A 152 2.04 -9.07 -3.89
C LEU A 152 1.14 -8.79 -2.69
N ALA A 153 0.92 -7.52 -2.38
CA ALA A 153 0.09 -7.07 -1.27
C ALA A 153 -1.12 -6.31 -1.81
N VAL A 154 -2.27 -6.99 -1.87
CA VAL A 154 -3.52 -6.43 -2.40
C VAL A 154 -4.17 -5.53 -1.36
N GLU A 155 -4.53 -4.33 -1.74
CA GLU A 155 -5.11 -3.31 -0.88
C GLU A 155 -6.61 -3.15 -1.12
N PRO A 156 -7.48 -3.48 -0.14
CA PRO A 156 -8.86 -3.01 -0.15
C PRO A 156 -8.93 -1.50 0.03
N LEU A 157 -9.63 -0.80 -0.85
CA LEU A 157 -9.85 0.64 -0.75
C LEU A 157 -11.25 0.94 -0.20
N ASN A 158 -11.46 2.12 0.36
CA ASN A 158 -12.77 2.53 0.85
C ASN A 158 -13.82 2.65 -0.29
N ARG A 159 -15.11 2.66 0.09
CA ARG A 159 -16.27 2.74 -0.83
C ARG A 159 -16.31 3.96 -1.75
N PHE A 160 -15.53 4.99 -1.44
CA PHE A 160 -15.46 6.19 -2.27
C PHE A 160 -14.39 6.08 -3.35
N GLU A 161 -13.55 5.04 -3.27
CA GLU A 161 -12.43 4.82 -4.20
C GLU A 161 -12.56 3.50 -4.98
N THR A 162 -13.35 2.53 -4.52
CA THR A 162 -13.59 1.28 -5.25
C THR A 162 -14.99 0.70 -4.99
N ASP A 163 -15.46 -0.12 -5.92
CA ASP A 163 -16.61 -1.02 -5.75
C ASP A 163 -16.19 -2.51 -5.80
N PHE A 164 -14.89 -2.79 -5.76
CA PHE A 164 -14.37 -4.14 -5.94
C PHE A 164 -14.17 -4.87 -4.60
N ALA A 165 -13.33 -4.34 -3.73
CA ALA A 165 -13.05 -4.86 -2.39
C ALA A 165 -12.82 -3.69 -1.43
N SER A 166 -13.74 -3.44 -0.51
CA SER A 166 -13.69 -2.28 0.37
C SER A 166 -13.38 -2.64 1.83
N THR A 167 -13.73 -3.84 2.28
CA THR A 167 -13.50 -4.26 3.66
C THR A 167 -12.33 -5.22 3.78
N THR A 168 -11.72 -5.29 4.96
CA THR A 168 -10.72 -6.31 5.27
C THR A 168 -11.25 -7.72 5.00
N ALA A 169 -12.51 -8.02 5.32
CA ALA A 169 -13.13 -9.33 5.07
C ALA A 169 -13.17 -9.68 3.57
N GLN A 170 -13.50 -8.73 2.69
CA GLN A 170 -13.46 -8.96 1.23
C GLN A 170 -12.02 -9.16 0.72
N GLY A 171 -11.06 -8.46 1.32
CA GLY A 171 -9.64 -8.70 1.03
C GLY A 171 -9.21 -10.12 1.41
N ILE A 172 -9.60 -10.60 2.60
CA ILE A 172 -9.33 -11.97 3.06
C ILE A 172 -9.95 -12.99 2.11
N GLU A 173 -11.21 -12.81 1.73
CA GLU A 173 -11.90 -13.67 0.76
C GLU A 173 -11.12 -13.73 -0.57
N LEU A 174 -10.67 -12.58 -1.07
CA LEU A 174 -9.89 -12.51 -2.30
C LEU A 174 -8.57 -13.28 -2.17
N ALA A 175 -7.81 -13.07 -1.08
CA ALA A 175 -6.55 -13.76 -0.84
C ALA A 175 -6.74 -15.28 -0.74
N GLN A 176 -7.78 -15.73 -0.05
CA GLN A 176 -8.15 -17.16 0.06
C GLN A 176 -8.52 -17.76 -1.31
N ARG A 177 -9.27 -17.03 -2.14
CA ARG A 177 -9.62 -17.47 -3.49
C ARG A 177 -8.44 -17.51 -4.44
N VAL A 178 -7.50 -16.58 -4.31
CA VAL A 178 -6.24 -16.58 -5.07
C VAL A 178 -5.42 -17.82 -4.71
N ASP A 179 -5.36 -18.18 -3.43
CA ASP A 179 -4.67 -19.37 -2.92
C ASP A 179 -3.23 -19.51 -3.49
N GLU A 180 -2.47 -18.40 -3.42
CA GLU A 180 -1.07 -18.31 -3.83
C GLU A 180 -0.26 -17.68 -2.69
N PRO A 181 0.71 -18.39 -2.10
CA PRO A 181 1.44 -17.91 -0.92
C PRO A 181 2.17 -16.58 -1.10
N ALA A 182 2.54 -16.23 -2.34
CA ALA A 182 3.16 -14.95 -2.65
C ALA A 182 2.15 -13.79 -2.73
N VAL A 183 0.84 -14.06 -2.63
CA VAL A 183 -0.22 -13.04 -2.68
C VAL A 183 -0.88 -12.93 -1.32
N GLY A 184 -0.90 -11.74 -0.74
CA GLY A 184 -1.58 -11.45 0.51
C GLY A 184 -2.13 -10.04 0.51
N LEU A 185 -2.28 -9.46 1.70
CA LEU A 185 -2.97 -8.19 1.90
C LEU A 185 -2.02 -7.06 2.28
N LEU A 186 -2.34 -5.89 1.78
CA LEU A 186 -1.97 -4.60 2.33
C LEU A 186 -3.21 -4.06 3.06
N LEU A 187 -3.06 -3.67 4.32
CA LEU A 187 -4.10 -2.98 5.08
C LEU A 187 -3.68 -1.53 5.33
N ASP A 188 -4.55 -0.60 5.01
CA ASP A 188 -4.38 0.83 5.28
C ASP A 188 -5.44 1.32 6.27
N THR A 189 -4.99 1.86 7.39
CA THR A 189 -5.87 2.34 8.47
C THR A 189 -6.83 3.46 8.04
N PHE A 190 -6.51 4.24 7.01
CA PHE A 190 -7.43 5.22 6.45
C PHE A 190 -8.65 4.56 5.80
N HIS A 191 -8.42 3.55 4.96
CA HIS A 191 -9.50 2.80 4.33
C HIS A 191 -10.29 1.99 5.36
N MET A 192 -9.59 1.28 6.24
CA MET A 192 -10.19 0.51 7.33
C MET A 192 -11.07 1.37 8.25
N ASN A 193 -10.64 2.61 8.56
CA ASN A 193 -11.39 3.52 9.43
C ASN A 193 -12.78 3.89 8.89
N MET A 194 -12.98 3.78 7.58
CA MET A 194 -14.28 4.00 6.93
C MET A 194 -15.11 2.73 6.78
N GLU A 195 -14.49 1.57 6.68
CA GLU A 195 -15.14 0.33 6.25
C GLU A 195 -15.21 -0.73 7.34
N ASP A 196 -14.21 -0.81 8.22
CA ASP A 196 -14.14 -1.80 9.29
C ASP A 196 -14.58 -1.18 10.63
N GLY A 197 -15.55 -1.79 11.30
CA GLY A 197 -16.10 -1.27 12.57
C GLY A 197 -15.13 -1.40 13.76
N ASP A 198 -14.13 -2.30 13.66
CA ASP A 198 -13.12 -2.58 14.68
C ASP A 198 -11.79 -2.91 13.99
N LEU A 199 -10.89 -1.94 13.94
CA LEU A 199 -9.58 -2.09 13.27
C LEU A 199 -8.72 -3.18 13.91
N PRO A 200 -8.56 -3.25 15.24
CA PRO A 200 -7.86 -4.34 15.90
C PRO A 200 -8.38 -5.73 15.54
N GLN A 201 -9.70 -5.91 15.49
CA GLN A 201 -10.32 -7.18 15.13
C GLN A 201 -10.05 -7.52 13.65
N ALA A 202 -10.20 -6.55 12.75
CA ALA A 202 -9.93 -6.72 11.31
C ALA A 202 -8.47 -7.12 11.06
N ILE A 203 -7.50 -6.48 11.73
CA ILE A 203 -6.08 -6.83 11.67
C ILE A 203 -5.85 -8.27 12.15
N ALA A 204 -6.46 -8.65 13.27
CA ALA A 204 -6.33 -10.01 13.80
C ALA A 204 -6.87 -11.08 12.83
N GLN A 205 -7.99 -10.79 12.15
CA GLN A 205 -8.57 -11.69 11.14
C GLN A 205 -7.68 -11.79 9.89
N ALA A 206 -7.07 -10.68 9.47
CA ALA A 206 -6.19 -10.63 8.30
C ALA A 206 -4.78 -11.18 8.55
N ALA A 207 -4.39 -11.43 9.80
CA ALA A 207 -3.02 -11.80 10.19
C ALA A 207 -2.38 -12.91 9.33
N PRO A 208 -3.09 -14.01 8.96
CA PRO A 208 -2.52 -15.06 8.11
C PRO A 208 -2.16 -14.60 6.69
N HIS A 209 -2.75 -13.52 6.23
CA HIS A 209 -2.60 -12.99 4.87
C HIS A 209 -1.87 -11.64 4.83
N LEU A 210 -1.56 -11.04 5.98
CA LEU A 210 -1.00 -9.68 6.05
C LEU A 210 0.46 -9.65 5.57
N VAL A 211 0.71 -8.91 4.50
CA VAL A 211 2.04 -8.75 3.86
C VAL A 211 2.60 -7.37 4.11
N HIS A 212 1.76 -6.34 4.02
CA HIS A 212 2.14 -4.95 4.13
C HIS A 212 1.11 -4.16 4.94
N PHE A 213 1.54 -3.09 5.57
CA PHE A 213 0.66 -2.24 6.38
C PHE A 213 0.95 -0.77 6.11
N GLN A 214 -0.10 0.02 5.86
CA GLN A 214 0.00 1.46 5.74
C GLN A 214 -0.68 2.12 6.94
N ALA A 215 0.09 2.96 7.63
CA ALA A 215 -0.36 3.69 8.79
C ALA A 215 -0.76 5.11 8.39
N ASN A 216 -2.05 5.38 8.43
CA ASN A 216 -2.66 6.64 8.07
C ASN A 216 -3.65 7.12 9.12
N GLU A 217 -3.75 8.41 9.30
CA GLU A 217 -4.83 8.97 10.09
C GLU A 217 -6.16 8.99 9.34
N CYS A 218 -7.25 9.02 10.10
CA CYS A 218 -8.61 9.15 9.60
C CYS A 218 -8.82 10.32 8.62
N HIS A 219 -7.96 11.30 8.64
CA HIS A 219 -7.97 12.48 7.77
C HIS A 219 -6.82 12.52 6.75
N ARG A 220 -6.13 11.38 6.52
CA ARG A 220 -4.98 11.25 5.59
C ARG A 220 -3.81 12.17 5.92
N GLY A 221 -3.69 12.56 7.19
CA GLY A 221 -2.59 13.37 7.71
C GLY A 221 -1.56 12.55 8.48
N PHE A 222 -0.78 13.25 9.30
CA PHE A 222 0.28 12.65 10.11
C PHE A 222 -0.27 11.77 11.23
N VAL A 223 0.32 10.60 11.41
CA VAL A 223 -0.08 9.62 12.42
C VAL A 223 0.04 10.21 13.83
N GLY A 224 -0.98 9.93 14.66
CA GLY A 224 -1.07 10.46 16.02
C GLY A 224 -1.75 11.83 16.14
N THR A 225 -2.25 12.37 15.01
CA THR A 225 -2.91 13.69 15.01
C THR A 225 -4.43 13.62 14.80
N GLY A 226 -4.99 12.43 14.67
CA GLY A 226 -6.43 12.18 14.50
C GLY A 226 -7.02 11.33 15.61
N HIS A 227 -7.89 10.38 15.23
CA HIS A 227 -8.63 9.56 16.18
C HIS A 227 -8.56 8.04 15.89
N VAL A 228 -7.62 7.60 15.08
CA VAL A 228 -7.36 6.17 14.91
C VAL A 228 -6.89 5.58 16.25
N ASP A 229 -7.43 4.44 16.66
CA ASP A 229 -6.99 3.72 17.87
C ASP A 229 -5.62 3.07 17.66
N TRP A 230 -4.57 3.87 17.69
CA TRP A 230 -3.19 3.39 17.51
C TRP A 230 -2.74 2.42 18.59
N THR A 231 -3.31 2.50 19.79
CA THR A 231 -3.03 1.54 20.86
C THR A 231 -3.58 0.17 20.51
N GLY A 232 -4.84 0.10 20.08
CA GLY A 232 -5.47 -1.14 19.63
C GLY A 232 -4.80 -1.70 18.38
N VAL A 233 -4.48 -0.85 17.38
CA VAL A 233 -3.76 -1.24 16.16
C VAL A 233 -2.39 -1.83 16.49
N ALA A 234 -1.58 -1.17 17.33
CA ALA A 234 -0.27 -1.65 17.71
C ALA A 234 -0.33 -3.00 18.44
N ARG A 235 -1.30 -3.16 19.37
CA ARG A 235 -1.55 -4.44 20.05
C ARG A 235 -1.96 -5.54 19.06
N ALA A 236 -2.84 -5.25 18.11
CA ALA A 236 -3.28 -6.23 17.12
C ALA A 236 -2.12 -6.69 16.22
N LEU A 237 -1.34 -5.76 15.66
CA LEU A 237 -0.15 -6.08 14.87
C LEU A 237 0.88 -6.90 15.67
N THR A 238 1.09 -6.54 16.94
CA THR A 238 2.02 -7.26 17.82
C THR A 238 1.53 -8.69 18.10
N ARG A 239 0.23 -8.86 18.42
CA ARG A 239 -0.39 -10.18 18.64
C ARG A 239 -0.38 -11.05 17.39
N ALA A 240 -0.53 -10.45 16.22
CA ALA A 240 -0.41 -11.12 14.94
C ALA A 240 1.04 -11.53 14.60
N GLY A 241 2.01 -11.15 15.41
CA GLY A 241 3.44 -11.39 15.12
C GLY A 241 3.93 -10.62 13.89
N TYR A 242 3.26 -9.52 13.53
CA TYR A 242 3.61 -8.76 12.34
C TYR A 242 5.00 -8.11 12.46
N ALA A 243 5.91 -8.48 11.57
CA ALA A 243 7.27 -7.97 11.48
C ALA A 243 7.56 -7.30 10.13
N GLY A 244 6.55 -7.23 9.26
CA GLY A 244 6.66 -6.59 7.93
C GLY A 244 6.78 -5.06 8.00
N PRO A 245 6.99 -4.42 6.86
CA PRO A 245 7.13 -2.95 6.79
C PRO A 245 5.81 -2.24 7.10
N ILE A 246 5.92 -1.04 7.72
CA ILE A 246 4.80 -0.13 7.95
C ILE A 246 5.11 1.18 7.24
N THR A 247 4.32 1.54 6.24
CA THR A 247 4.46 2.79 5.50
C THR A 247 3.58 3.89 6.10
N LEU A 248 4.16 5.05 6.31
CA LEU A 248 3.41 6.29 6.51
C LEU A 248 2.96 6.81 5.14
N GLU A 249 1.68 7.13 5.00
CA GLU A 249 1.16 7.63 3.73
C GLU A 249 0.31 8.91 3.92
N PRO A 250 0.84 9.95 4.58
CA PRO A 250 0.10 11.19 4.69
C PRO A 250 -0.01 11.86 3.32
N PHE A 251 -1.22 12.34 3.00
CA PHE A 251 -1.44 13.14 1.81
C PHE A 251 -1.47 14.62 2.17
N ARG A 252 -0.99 15.45 1.26
CA ARG A 252 -1.03 16.88 1.39
C ARG A 252 -1.50 17.56 0.12
N ARG A 253 -2.14 18.70 0.29
CA ARG A 253 -2.50 19.56 -0.83
C ARG A 253 -1.22 20.04 -1.53
N SER A 254 -1.13 19.77 -2.83
CA SER A 254 -0.08 20.29 -3.69
C SER A 254 -0.56 20.21 -5.13
N GLU A 255 -0.29 21.23 -5.94
CA GLU A 255 -0.64 21.24 -7.37
C GLU A 255 0.06 20.12 -8.16
N GLN A 256 1.23 19.71 -7.70
CA GLN A 256 2.05 18.68 -8.36
C GLN A 256 1.85 17.29 -7.76
N ARG A 257 0.91 17.10 -6.83
CA ARG A 257 0.81 15.88 -6.02
C ARG A 257 -0.61 15.34 -5.98
N LEU A 258 -0.71 14.10 -5.50
CA LEU A 258 -1.94 13.34 -5.41
C LEU A 258 -3.07 14.05 -4.63
N GLY A 259 -2.71 14.87 -3.63
CA GLY A 259 -3.68 15.62 -2.84
C GLY A 259 -4.63 16.51 -3.65
N VAL A 260 -4.23 17.00 -4.81
CA VAL A 260 -5.13 17.71 -5.74
C VAL A 260 -6.15 16.76 -6.36
N GLY A 261 -5.70 15.61 -6.83
CA GLY A 261 -6.58 14.58 -7.42
C GLY A 261 -7.58 13.99 -6.43
N LEU A 262 -7.23 13.96 -5.13
CA LEU A 262 -8.10 13.50 -4.04
C LEU A 262 -8.85 14.64 -3.36
N ALA A 263 -8.88 15.83 -3.95
CA ALA A 263 -9.58 17.02 -3.45
C ALA A 263 -9.22 17.38 -2.00
N GLN A 264 -7.94 17.29 -1.65
CA GLN A 264 -7.49 17.62 -0.30
C GLN A 264 -7.33 19.13 -0.12
N TRP A 265 -8.27 19.74 0.61
CA TRP A 265 -8.37 21.18 0.78
C TRP A 265 -7.50 21.75 1.90
N ARG A 266 -7.09 20.90 2.85
CA ARG A 266 -6.25 21.35 3.97
C ARG A 266 -4.90 21.86 3.44
N ALA A 267 -4.51 23.05 3.86
CA ALA A 267 -3.21 23.62 3.51
C ALA A 267 -2.08 22.76 4.06
N PRO A 268 -0.96 22.59 3.33
CA PRO A 268 0.24 21.95 3.87
C PRO A 268 0.82 22.81 4.99
N THR A 269 1.51 22.17 5.94
CA THR A 269 2.33 22.88 6.92
C THR A 269 3.64 23.31 6.29
N GLU A 270 4.25 24.39 6.78
CA GLU A 270 5.56 24.86 6.29
C GLU A 270 6.67 23.84 6.59
N ASP A 271 6.66 23.27 7.80
CA ASP A 271 7.54 22.18 8.21
C ASP A 271 6.79 20.85 8.20
N GLU A 272 7.19 19.93 7.33
CA GLU A 272 6.61 18.58 7.24
C GLU A 272 7.56 17.50 7.77
N ASP A 273 8.83 17.79 7.97
CA ASP A 273 9.81 16.82 8.47
C ASP A 273 9.60 16.55 9.96
N THR A 274 9.33 17.58 10.74
CA THR A 274 9.06 17.43 12.18
C THR A 274 7.82 16.56 12.45
N PRO A 275 6.63 16.81 11.87
CA PRO A 275 5.47 15.94 12.11
C PRO A 275 5.63 14.55 11.50
N LEU A 276 6.41 14.38 10.41
CA LEU A 276 6.72 13.07 9.87
C LEU A 276 7.60 12.26 10.83
N ALA A 277 8.67 12.87 11.37
CA ALA A 277 9.54 12.24 12.36
C ALA A 277 8.78 11.91 13.65
N ALA A 278 7.88 12.81 14.09
CA ALA A 278 7.01 12.57 15.24
C ALA A 278 6.06 11.39 15.02
N SER A 279 5.48 11.23 13.82
CA SER A 279 4.64 10.08 13.46
C SER A 279 5.39 8.76 13.54
N ALA A 280 6.61 8.72 13.02
CA ALA A 280 7.44 7.52 13.10
C ALA A 280 7.83 7.17 14.54
N ALA A 281 8.19 8.17 15.35
CA ALA A 281 8.52 7.98 16.76
C ALA A 281 7.30 7.50 17.56
N PHE A 282 6.13 8.08 17.32
CA PHE A 282 4.87 7.69 17.94
C PHE A 282 4.53 6.22 17.65
N LEU A 283 4.57 5.78 16.39
CA LEU A 283 4.31 4.39 16.03
C LEU A 283 5.31 3.42 16.67
N ARG A 284 6.61 3.77 16.67
CA ARG A 284 7.63 2.95 17.33
C ARG A 284 7.36 2.79 18.83
N ALA A 285 6.95 3.87 19.50
CA ALA A 285 6.60 3.85 20.91
C ALA A 285 5.36 2.99 21.17
N ALA A 286 4.30 3.13 20.37
CA ALA A 286 3.09 2.33 20.50
C ALA A 286 3.37 0.82 20.31
N LEU A 287 4.14 0.45 19.30
CA LEU A 287 4.54 -0.93 19.04
C LEU A 287 5.46 -1.50 20.16
N ALA A 288 6.35 -0.66 20.70
CA ALA A 288 7.21 -1.08 21.81
C ALA A 288 6.40 -1.36 23.08
N LEU A 289 5.45 -0.47 23.41
CA LEU A 289 4.55 -0.63 24.54
C LEU A 289 3.68 -1.89 24.39
N ALA A 290 3.09 -2.12 23.24
CA ALA A 290 2.28 -3.30 22.98
C ALA A 290 3.05 -4.62 23.15
N ARG A 291 4.35 -4.64 22.84
CA ARG A 291 5.22 -5.81 23.09
C ARG A 291 5.54 -6.02 24.57
N GLN A 292 5.75 -4.94 25.31
CA GLN A 292 5.96 -5.05 26.77
C GLN A 292 4.74 -5.62 27.49
N GLU A 293 3.54 -5.31 27.00
CA GLU A 293 2.29 -5.85 27.54
C GLU A 293 2.08 -7.34 27.22
N GLN A 294 2.78 -7.90 26.23
CA GLN A 294 2.71 -9.32 25.86
C GLN A 294 3.78 -10.19 26.55
N ALA A 295 4.86 -9.58 27.04
CA ALA A 295 5.99 -10.28 27.67
C ALA A 295 5.70 -10.65 29.12
#